data_59cab2cf0ebbaae54901d47a6dcfd6da
#
_entry.id   59cab2cf0ebbaae54901d47a6dcfd6da
#
_cell.length_a   1.000
_cell.length_b   1.000
_cell.length_c   1.000
_cell.angle_alpha   90.00
_cell.angle_beta   90.00
_cell.angle_gamma   90.00
#
_symmetry.space_group_name_H-M   'P 1'
#
loop_
_entity.id
_entity.type
_entity.pdbx_description
1 polymer ?
#
loop_
_entity_poly.entity_id
_entity_poly.type
_entity_poly.pdbx_seq_one_letter_code
_entity_poly.pdbx_strand_id
1 'polypeptide(L)'
;MTIRHLTVFAAVAEQGSMSAAAKHLYLSQPTVSQAVRELEAHYNGLLFERLGKKLYLTERGKLLLPHAREMIRQFQQLEELMQNQGQSSILKLGSTLTVGTCLTPSIILDLQKKIPGLDVYSFVTNTQNIEQKLLRSELDAAVVEGEIHSPDLVVLPIIDDCLV
;
A
#
# COMPACT_ATOMS: atom_id res chain seq x y z
N MET A 1 17.61 -1.40 13.25
CA MET A 1 16.37 -1.24 12.44
C MET A 1 15.61 -2.56 12.40
N THR A 2 14.28 -2.53 12.50
CA THR A 2 13.38 -3.69 12.40
C THR A 2 12.15 -3.30 11.57
N ILE A 3 11.37 -4.29 11.11
CA ILE A 3 10.11 -4.02 10.37
C ILE A 3 9.14 -3.15 11.18
N ARG A 4 9.12 -3.29 12.51
CA ARG A 4 8.32 -2.46 13.39
C ARG A 4 8.66 -0.97 13.28
N HIS A 5 9.93 -0.63 13.13
CA HIS A 5 10.35 0.78 12.94
C HIS A 5 9.82 1.34 11.63
N LEU A 6 9.85 0.54 10.56
CA LEU A 6 9.30 0.93 9.26
C LEU A 6 7.78 1.09 9.31
N THR A 7 7.07 0.19 10.00
CA THR A 7 5.62 0.28 10.20
C THR A 7 5.23 1.53 10.97
N VAL A 8 5.97 1.86 12.05
CA VAL A 8 5.74 3.08 12.81
C VAL A 8 6.01 4.32 11.96
N PHE A 9 7.11 4.33 11.21
CA PHE A 9 7.46 5.43 10.31
C PHE A 9 6.37 5.67 9.25
N ALA A 10 5.92 4.62 8.57
CA ALA A 10 4.86 4.71 7.55
C ALA A 10 3.55 5.24 8.16
N ALA A 11 3.15 4.74 9.33
CA ALA A 11 1.95 5.22 10.02
C ALA A 11 2.05 6.71 10.42
N VAL A 12 3.22 7.16 10.89
CA VAL A 12 3.44 8.60 11.21
C VAL A 12 3.37 9.45 9.95
N ALA A 13 3.92 8.98 8.83
CA ALA A 13 3.85 9.67 7.55
C ALA A 13 2.41 9.83 7.04
N GLU A 14 1.58 8.80 7.21
CA GLU A 14 0.16 8.82 6.81
C GLU A 14 -0.70 9.69 7.70
N GLN A 15 -0.51 9.60 9.00
CA GLN A 15 -1.32 10.33 9.98
C GLN A 15 -0.88 11.78 10.18
N GLY A 16 0.33 12.17 9.72
CA GLY A 16 0.89 13.50 9.90
C GLY A 16 1.11 13.88 11.37
N SER A 17 1.03 12.91 12.29
CA SER A 17 1.11 13.14 13.74
C SER A 17 1.56 11.88 14.49
N MET A 18 2.55 12.03 15.38
CA MET A 18 3.01 10.95 16.27
C MET A 18 1.89 10.41 17.17
N SER A 19 1.01 11.31 17.66
CA SER A 19 -0.11 10.91 18.54
C SER A 19 -1.21 10.19 17.79
N ALA A 20 -1.51 10.60 16.54
CA ALA A 20 -2.49 9.92 15.70
C ALA A 20 -1.99 8.54 15.27
N ALA A 21 -0.71 8.42 14.87
CA ALA A 21 -0.08 7.15 14.55
C ALA A 21 -0.06 6.19 15.76
N ALA A 22 0.20 6.71 16.95
CA ALA A 22 0.18 5.92 18.18
C ALA A 22 -1.21 5.32 18.43
N LYS A 23 -2.27 6.10 18.27
CA LYS A 23 -3.66 5.61 18.36
C LYS A 23 -3.96 4.57 17.30
N HIS A 24 -3.56 4.83 16.05
CA HIS A 24 -3.78 3.92 14.93
C HIS A 24 -3.10 2.55 15.15
N LEU A 25 -1.89 2.56 15.70
CA LEU A 25 -1.08 1.36 15.96
C LEU A 25 -1.34 0.72 17.34
N TYR A 26 -2.25 1.27 18.15
CA TYR A 26 -2.49 0.83 19.53
C TYR A 26 -1.22 0.86 20.40
N LEU A 27 -0.37 1.89 20.19
CA LEU A 27 0.87 2.11 20.93
C LEU A 27 0.80 3.40 21.76
N SER A 28 1.75 3.54 22.70
CA SER A 28 1.95 4.81 23.37
C SER A 28 2.69 5.80 22.47
N GLN A 29 2.38 7.10 22.59
CA GLN A 29 3.09 8.15 21.83
C GLN A 29 4.62 8.16 22.11
N PRO A 30 5.12 7.96 23.34
CA PRO A 30 6.55 7.81 23.59
C PRO A 30 7.18 6.65 22.80
N THR A 31 6.50 5.52 22.68
CA THR A 31 6.96 4.36 21.91
C THR A 31 7.13 4.70 20.43
N VAL A 32 6.13 5.38 19.85
CA VAL A 32 6.19 5.84 18.45
C VAL A 32 7.32 6.84 18.24
N SER A 33 7.46 7.82 19.15
CA SER A 33 8.51 8.82 19.08
C SER A 33 9.91 8.21 19.22
N GLN A 34 10.05 7.18 20.06
CA GLN A 34 11.31 6.48 20.23
C GLN A 34 11.68 5.68 18.96
N ALA A 35 10.72 4.95 18.39
CA ALA A 35 10.95 4.17 17.17
C ALA A 35 11.38 5.06 15.98
N VAL A 36 10.77 6.24 15.84
CA VAL A 36 11.19 7.21 14.82
C VAL A 36 12.61 7.71 15.08
N ARG A 37 12.94 8.09 16.31
CA ARG A 37 14.32 8.53 16.66
C ARG A 37 15.36 7.46 16.39
N GLU A 38 15.08 6.22 16.71
CA GLU A 38 15.97 5.08 16.45
C GLU A 38 16.19 4.86 14.95
N LEU A 39 15.14 5.05 14.14
CA LEU A 39 15.24 4.97 12.69
C LEU A 39 16.07 6.14 12.11
N GLU A 40 15.83 7.36 12.59
CA GLU A 40 16.60 8.56 12.22
C GLU A 40 18.08 8.44 12.61
N ALA A 41 18.36 7.91 13.78
CA ALA A 41 19.73 7.62 14.22
C ALA A 41 20.39 6.56 13.34
N HIS A 42 19.66 5.51 12.96
CA HIS A 42 20.16 4.45 12.07
C HIS A 42 20.60 4.98 10.71
N TYR A 43 19.84 5.92 10.15
CA TYR A 43 20.12 6.54 8.84
C TYR A 43 20.92 7.84 8.91
N ASN A 44 21.37 8.24 10.12
CA ASN A 44 22.11 9.49 10.35
C ASN A 44 21.42 10.73 9.75
N GLY A 45 20.10 10.85 9.93
CA GLY A 45 19.36 12.00 9.43
C GLY A 45 17.90 11.99 9.78
N LEU A 46 17.32 13.18 9.83
CA LEU A 46 15.91 13.37 10.13
C LEU A 46 15.04 12.87 8.97
N LEU A 47 13.98 12.13 9.30
CA LEU A 47 12.96 11.67 8.38
C LEU A 47 11.72 12.56 8.43
N PHE A 48 11.54 13.26 9.53
CA PHE A 48 10.47 14.23 9.72
C PHE A 48 11.01 15.59 10.15
N GLU A 49 10.31 16.62 9.72
CA GLU A 49 10.50 18.00 10.18
C GLU A 49 9.18 18.56 10.72
N ARG A 50 9.30 19.47 11.68
CA ARG A 50 8.15 20.09 12.31
C ARG A 50 8.01 21.53 11.83
N LEU A 51 6.93 21.82 11.11
CA LEU A 51 6.58 23.16 10.68
C LEU A 51 5.31 23.61 11.45
N GLY A 52 5.51 24.41 12.48
CA GLY A 52 4.45 24.80 13.40
C GLY A 52 3.93 23.62 14.23
N LYS A 53 2.64 23.31 14.06
CA LYS A 53 1.96 22.20 14.77
C LYS A 53 1.89 20.91 13.94
N LYS A 54 2.34 20.93 12.69
CA LYS A 54 2.25 19.78 11.77
C LYS A 54 3.63 19.15 11.57
N LEU A 55 3.61 17.86 11.28
CA LEU A 55 4.76 17.03 10.99
C LEU A 55 4.77 16.75 9.48
N TYR A 56 5.93 16.95 8.85
CA TYR A 56 6.14 16.73 7.41
C TYR A 56 7.32 15.81 7.19
N LEU A 57 7.30 15.07 6.08
CA LEU A 57 8.45 14.29 5.66
C LEU A 57 9.56 15.21 5.13
N THR A 58 10.80 14.94 5.53
CA THR A 58 11.98 15.47 4.87
C THR A 58 12.19 14.82 3.51
N GLU A 59 13.12 15.29 2.69
CA GLU A 59 13.49 14.62 1.43
C GLU A 59 13.94 13.17 1.66
N ARG A 60 14.66 12.90 2.76
CA ARG A 60 15.03 11.54 3.16
C ARG A 60 13.82 10.70 3.56
N GLY A 61 12.85 11.30 4.24
CA GLY A 61 11.60 10.64 4.60
C GLY A 61 10.77 10.28 3.36
N LYS A 62 10.70 11.19 2.39
CA LYS A 62 10.03 10.95 1.10
C LYS A 62 10.68 9.81 0.32
N LEU A 63 12.02 9.76 0.31
CA LEU A 63 12.77 8.69 -0.32
C LEU A 63 12.53 7.33 0.38
N LEU A 64 12.53 7.31 1.72
CA LEU A 64 12.37 6.07 2.48
C LEU A 64 10.96 5.50 2.39
N LEU A 65 9.93 6.34 2.30
CA LEU A 65 8.52 5.91 2.45
C LEU A 65 8.09 4.81 1.46
N PRO A 66 8.33 4.92 0.14
CA PRO A 66 7.95 3.86 -0.80
C PRO A 66 8.68 2.55 -0.50
N HIS A 67 9.96 2.60 -0.18
CA HIS A 67 10.74 1.41 0.17
C HIS A 67 10.28 0.77 1.48
N ALA A 68 9.95 1.60 2.48
CA ALA A 68 9.40 1.10 3.75
C ALA A 68 8.07 0.37 3.55
N ARG A 69 7.18 0.92 2.74
CA ARG A 69 5.90 0.29 2.40
C ARG A 69 6.10 -1.05 1.69
N GLU A 70 7.00 -1.09 0.72
CA GLU A 70 7.31 -2.32 0.00
C GLU A 70 7.87 -3.41 0.91
N MET A 71 8.80 -3.06 1.80
CA MET A 71 9.35 -4.01 2.78
C MET A 71 8.28 -4.52 3.76
N ILE A 72 7.38 -3.65 4.22
CA ILE A 72 6.26 -4.04 5.08
C ILE A 72 5.34 -5.02 4.34
N ARG A 73 5.02 -4.73 3.08
CA ARG A 73 4.18 -5.59 2.23
C ARG A 73 4.81 -6.97 2.03
N GLN A 74 6.10 -7.02 1.68
CA GLN A 74 6.83 -8.29 1.50
C GLN A 74 6.89 -9.10 2.80
N PHE A 75 7.07 -8.44 3.93
CA PHE A 75 7.05 -9.10 5.22
C PHE A 75 5.67 -9.69 5.53
N GLN A 76 4.60 -8.95 5.28
CA GLN A 76 3.22 -9.45 5.45
C GLN A 76 2.94 -10.65 4.54
N GLN A 77 3.36 -10.59 3.28
CA GLN A 77 3.23 -11.73 2.35
C GLN A 77 3.98 -12.97 2.86
N LEU A 78 5.19 -12.79 3.40
CA LEU A 78 5.95 -13.89 4.00
C LEU A 78 5.20 -14.50 5.21
N GLU A 79 4.68 -13.67 6.10
CA GLU A 79 3.88 -14.12 7.25
C GLU A 79 2.64 -14.90 6.79
N GLU A 80 1.91 -14.38 5.77
CA GLU A 80 0.76 -15.05 5.18
C GLU A 80 1.15 -16.42 4.57
N LEU A 81 2.25 -16.48 3.82
CA LEU A 81 2.76 -17.74 3.24
C LEU A 81 3.14 -18.75 4.32
N MET A 82 3.77 -18.30 5.41
CA MET A 82 4.20 -19.17 6.50
C MET A 82 3.05 -19.64 7.38
N GLN A 83 2.03 -18.82 7.55
CA GLN A 83 0.83 -19.17 8.32
C GLN A 83 -0.14 -20.03 7.52
N ASN A 84 -0.22 -19.83 6.21
CA ASN A 84 -1.13 -20.50 5.30
C ASN A 84 -0.47 -21.69 4.57
N GLN A 85 0.18 -22.59 5.30
CA GLN A 85 0.63 -23.86 4.72
C GLN A 85 -0.57 -24.67 4.22
N GLY A 86 -1.01 -24.36 2.98
CA GLY A 86 -2.11 -25.09 2.31
C GLY A 86 -3.36 -24.25 2.00
N GLN A 87 -3.40 -22.95 2.27
CA GLN A 87 -4.50 -22.07 1.84
C GLN A 87 -4.11 -21.20 0.66
N SER A 88 -5.07 -21.01 -0.23
CA SER A 88 -5.00 -20.27 -1.49
C SER A 88 -4.39 -18.88 -1.35
N SER A 89 -3.54 -18.52 -2.31
CA SER A 89 -3.07 -17.14 -2.47
C SER A 89 -4.26 -16.22 -2.75
N ILE A 90 -4.41 -15.14 -1.99
CA ILE A 90 -5.47 -14.15 -2.20
C ILE A 90 -4.91 -13.03 -3.07
N LEU A 91 -5.47 -12.84 -4.24
CA LEU A 91 -5.20 -11.68 -5.10
C LEU A 91 -6.21 -10.56 -4.79
N LYS A 92 -5.73 -9.40 -4.37
CA LYS A 92 -6.55 -8.20 -4.13
C LYS A 92 -6.59 -7.37 -5.41
N LEU A 93 -7.69 -7.49 -6.17
CA LEU A 93 -7.87 -6.85 -7.47
C LEU A 93 -8.81 -5.64 -7.35
N GLY A 94 -8.32 -4.44 -7.73
CA GLY A 94 -9.13 -3.23 -7.84
C GLY A 94 -9.75 -3.08 -9.24
N SER A 95 -10.93 -2.46 -9.33
CA SER A 95 -11.51 -2.08 -10.62
C SER A 95 -12.41 -0.86 -10.51
N THR A 96 -12.54 -0.10 -11.61
CA THR A 96 -13.59 0.90 -11.75
C THR A 96 -14.96 0.23 -11.92
N LEU A 97 -16.04 0.99 -11.79
CA LEU A 97 -17.40 0.42 -11.78
C LEU A 97 -17.71 -0.34 -13.08
N THR A 98 -17.43 0.26 -14.23
CA THR A 98 -17.69 -0.35 -15.53
C THR A 98 -16.86 -1.62 -15.74
N VAL A 99 -15.55 -1.52 -15.47
CA VAL A 99 -14.63 -2.68 -15.54
C VAL A 99 -15.05 -3.76 -14.54
N GLY A 100 -15.42 -3.37 -13.33
CA GLY A 100 -15.85 -4.29 -12.27
C GLY A 100 -17.08 -5.09 -12.62
N THR A 101 -18.02 -4.47 -13.31
CA THR A 101 -19.27 -5.16 -13.73
C THR A 101 -19.11 -5.95 -15.03
N CYS A 102 -18.34 -5.46 -15.99
CA CYS A 102 -18.26 -6.04 -17.33
C CYS A 102 -17.10 -7.01 -17.53
N LEU A 103 -15.90 -6.68 -17.01
CA LEU A 103 -14.66 -7.41 -17.32
C LEU A 103 -14.12 -8.21 -16.13
N THR A 104 -14.20 -7.68 -14.92
CA THR A 104 -13.60 -8.33 -13.74
C THR A 104 -14.10 -9.76 -13.51
N PRO A 105 -15.38 -10.11 -13.68
CA PRO A 105 -15.82 -11.49 -13.47
C PRO A 105 -15.15 -12.49 -14.43
N SER A 106 -14.98 -12.12 -15.71
CA SER A 106 -14.30 -12.98 -16.68
C SER A 106 -12.81 -13.10 -16.41
N ILE A 107 -12.16 -12.00 -15.99
CA ILE A 107 -10.75 -11.99 -15.58
C ILE A 107 -10.52 -12.93 -14.40
N ILE A 108 -11.37 -12.86 -13.38
CA ILE A 108 -11.28 -13.73 -12.18
C ILE A 108 -11.42 -15.20 -12.58
N LEU A 109 -12.42 -15.54 -13.39
CA LEU A 109 -12.63 -16.92 -13.84
C LEU A 109 -11.44 -17.46 -14.62
N ASP A 110 -10.83 -16.66 -15.48
CA ASP A 110 -9.65 -17.06 -16.25
C ASP A 110 -8.40 -17.18 -15.40
N LEU A 111 -8.22 -16.32 -14.40
CA LEU A 111 -7.15 -16.44 -13.42
C LEU A 111 -7.27 -17.71 -12.59
N GLN A 112 -8.46 -18.03 -12.10
CA GLN A 112 -8.72 -19.25 -11.31
C GLN A 112 -8.53 -20.54 -12.11
N LYS A 113 -8.83 -20.51 -13.44
CA LYS A 113 -8.51 -21.65 -14.33
C LYS A 113 -7.01 -21.85 -14.51
N LYS A 114 -6.24 -20.75 -14.60
CA LYS A 114 -4.80 -20.81 -14.81
C LYS A 114 -4.02 -21.10 -13.53
N ILE A 115 -4.54 -20.66 -12.38
CA ILE A 115 -3.90 -20.79 -11.07
C ILE A 115 -4.89 -21.48 -10.13
N PRO A 116 -4.89 -22.82 -10.05
CA PRO A 116 -5.77 -23.55 -9.14
C PRO A 116 -5.54 -23.15 -7.68
N GLY A 117 -6.62 -22.88 -6.95
CA GLY A 117 -6.53 -22.46 -5.56
C GLY A 117 -6.29 -20.95 -5.36
N LEU A 118 -6.34 -20.13 -6.41
CA LEU A 118 -6.29 -18.68 -6.30
C LEU A 118 -7.66 -18.15 -5.83
N ASP A 119 -7.67 -17.50 -4.66
CA ASP A 119 -8.78 -16.67 -4.23
C ASP A 119 -8.59 -15.24 -4.71
N VAL A 120 -9.65 -14.61 -5.20
CA VAL A 120 -9.60 -13.22 -5.68
C VAL A 120 -10.56 -12.38 -4.84
N TYR A 121 -9.99 -11.39 -4.14
CA TYR A 121 -10.77 -10.34 -3.49
C TYR A 121 -10.91 -9.17 -4.47
N SER A 122 -12.12 -8.89 -4.93
CA SER A 122 -12.41 -7.79 -5.86
C SER A 122 -12.91 -6.56 -5.10
N PHE A 123 -12.30 -5.40 -5.36
CA PHE A 123 -12.67 -4.11 -4.80
C PHE A 123 -13.04 -3.13 -5.91
N VAL A 124 -14.26 -2.56 -5.87
CA VAL A 124 -14.78 -1.67 -6.91
C VAL A 124 -14.92 -0.26 -6.36
N THR A 125 -14.25 0.72 -7.01
CA THR A 125 -14.36 2.15 -6.67
C THR A 125 -13.89 3.01 -7.85
N ASN A 126 -13.74 4.33 -7.65
CA ASN A 126 -13.19 5.22 -8.69
C ASN A 126 -11.66 5.08 -8.84
N THR A 127 -11.14 5.53 -10.00
CA THR A 127 -9.71 5.45 -10.37
C THR A 127 -8.81 6.07 -9.31
N GLN A 128 -9.17 7.24 -8.77
CA GLN A 128 -8.35 7.94 -7.79
C GLN A 128 -8.19 7.15 -6.47
N ASN A 129 -9.28 6.55 -5.98
CA ASN A 129 -9.22 5.71 -4.78
C ASN A 129 -8.45 4.41 -5.03
N ILE A 130 -8.55 3.83 -6.22
CA ILE A 130 -7.77 2.65 -6.63
C ILE A 130 -6.29 2.99 -6.62
N GLU A 131 -5.89 4.10 -7.24
CA GLU A 131 -4.52 4.59 -7.27
C GLU A 131 -3.95 4.74 -5.85
N GLN A 132 -4.69 5.38 -4.94
CA GLN A 132 -4.28 5.52 -3.55
C GLN A 132 -4.13 4.16 -2.84
N LYS A 133 -5.03 3.21 -3.09
CA LYS A 133 -4.97 1.87 -2.49
C LYS A 133 -3.79 1.04 -3.02
N LEU A 134 -3.46 1.15 -4.30
CA LEU A 134 -2.25 0.55 -4.88
C LEU A 134 -0.99 1.13 -4.25
N LEU A 135 -0.89 2.46 -4.12
CA LEU A 135 0.24 3.12 -3.49
C LEU A 135 0.42 2.76 -2.00
N ARG A 136 -0.67 2.42 -1.33
CA ARG A 136 -0.64 1.93 0.06
C ARG A 136 -0.47 0.41 0.18
N SER A 137 -0.32 -0.27 -0.95
CA SER A 137 -0.26 -1.75 -0.99
C SER A 137 -1.49 -2.46 -0.38
N GLU A 138 -2.66 -1.78 -0.43
CA GLU A 138 -3.94 -2.36 -0.05
C GLU A 138 -4.55 -3.21 -1.18
N LEU A 139 -4.08 -3.01 -2.42
CA LEU A 139 -4.39 -3.79 -3.62
C LEU A 139 -3.09 -4.26 -4.28
N ASP A 140 -3.12 -5.43 -4.91
CA ASP A 140 -1.98 -5.99 -5.62
C ASP A 140 -1.94 -5.55 -7.09
N ALA A 141 -3.11 -5.45 -7.71
CA ALA A 141 -3.30 -5.01 -9.08
C ALA A 141 -4.67 -4.33 -9.25
N ALA A 142 -4.83 -3.61 -10.35
CA ALA A 142 -6.13 -3.06 -10.72
C ALA A 142 -6.31 -2.99 -12.23
N VAL A 143 -7.56 -3.01 -12.67
CA VAL A 143 -7.98 -2.69 -14.04
C VAL A 143 -8.91 -1.50 -13.97
N VAL A 144 -8.52 -0.41 -14.62
CA VAL A 144 -9.22 0.88 -14.53
C VAL A 144 -9.43 1.51 -15.89
N GLU A 145 -10.45 2.32 -16.00
CA GLU A 145 -10.65 3.30 -17.05
C GLU A 145 -10.09 4.64 -16.60
N GLY A 146 -9.45 5.38 -17.51
CA GLY A 146 -8.91 6.71 -17.24
C GLY A 146 -7.44 6.70 -16.90
N GLU A 147 -6.92 7.90 -16.66
CA GLU A 147 -5.50 8.14 -16.46
C GLU A 147 -5.05 7.88 -15.04
N ILE A 148 -3.90 7.26 -14.89
CA ILE A 148 -3.16 7.09 -13.64
C ILE A 148 -2.06 8.15 -13.60
N HIS A 149 -1.95 8.88 -12.50
CA HIS A 149 -1.06 10.03 -12.39
C HIS A 149 0.22 9.75 -11.62
N SER A 150 0.23 8.72 -10.77
CA SER A 150 1.41 8.41 -9.96
C SER A 150 2.52 7.75 -10.78
N PRO A 151 3.74 8.30 -10.74
CA PRO A 151 4.91 7.69 -11.37
C PRO A 151 5.39 6.41 -10.66
N ASP A 152 4.88 6.14 -9.46
CA ASP A 152 5.27 4.97 -8.65
C ASP A 152 4.47 3.71 -9.03
N LEU A 153 3.54 3.81 -9.98
CA LEU A 153 2.75 2.69 -10.49
C LEU A 153 3.16 2.32 -11.92
N VAL A 154 3.25 1.02 -12.17
CA VAL A 154 3.45 0.49 -13.52
C VAL A 154 2.10 0.40 -14.21
N VAL A 155 1.93 1.16 -15.29
CA VAL A 155 0.70 1.20 -16.08
C VAL A 155 0.95 0.47 -17.40
N LEU A 156 0.09 -0.52 -17.69
CA LEU A 156 0.10 -1.27 -18.93
C LEU A 156 -1.22 -1.03 -19.67
N PRO A 157 -1.23 -0.35 -20.83
CA PRO A 157 -2.44 -0.22 -21.63
C PRO A 157 -2.87 -1.58 -22.16
N ILE A 158 -4.15 -1.92 -22.00
CA ILE A 158 -4.69 -3.22 -22.40
C ILE A 158 -5.61 -3.07 -23.61
N ILE A 159 -6.46 -2.07 -23.62
CA ILE A 159 -7.48 -1.82 -24.66
C ILE A 159 -7.59 -0.32 -24.86
N ASP A 160 -7.64 0.12 -26.12
CA ASP A 160 -8.01 1.49 -26.47
C ASP A 160 -9.53 1.60 -26.45
N ASP A 161 -10.06 2.53 -25.63
CA ASP A 161 -11.49 2.83 -25.57
C ASP A 161 -11.79 4.08 -26.39
N CYS A 162 -12.83 4.00 -27.23
CA CYS A 162 -13.30 5.14 -28.02
C CYS A 162 -14.67 5.58 -27.51
N LEU A 163 -14.79 6.85 -27.13
CA LEU A 163 -16.11 7.47 -26.91
C LEU A 163 -16.91 7.46 -28.21
N VAL A 164 -18.08 6.83 -28.17
CA VAL A 164 -19.03 6.77 -29.29
C VAL A 164 -20.11 7.83 -29.09
#